data_fafe784494b7fcf1dd9b144b53956dc3
#
_entry.id   fafe784494b7fcf1dd9b144b53956dc3
#
_cell.length_a   1.000
_cell.length_b   1.000
_cell.length_c   1.000
_cell.angle_alpha   90.00
_cell.angle_beta   90.00
_cell.angle_gamma   90.00
#
_symmetry.space_group_name_H-M   'P 1'
#
loop_
_entity.id
_entity.type
_entity.pdbx_description
1 polymer ?
#
loop_
_entity_poly.entity_id
_entity_poly.type
_entity_poly.pdbx_seq_one_letter_code
_entity_poly.pdbx_strand_id
1 'polypeptide(L)'
;MTEDERIRGAALGRALQQARGRRSAAEVALNAGISLDTLRKIERGAIATPAFFTVAALARVLDVDLATLATLAHSVGPGAQVA
;
A
#
# COMPACT_ATOMS: atom_id res chain seq x y z
N MET A 1 -7.23 6.54 14.83
CA MET A 1 -7.29 6.44 13.35
C MET A 1 -8.54 7.14 12.85
N THR A 2 -8.37 8.11 11.96
CA THR A 2 -9.52 8.79 11.39
C THR A 2 -10.12 7.96 10.25
N GLU A 3 -11.35 8.31 9.86
CA GLU A 3 -12.01 7.65 8.75
C GLU A 3 -11.24 7.84 7.45
N ASP A 4 -10.71 9.04 7.22
CA ASP A 4 -9.91 9.31 6.02
C ASP A 4 -8.66 8.47 5.99
N GLU A 5 -7.98 8.32 7.12
CA GLU A 5 -6.79 7.49 7.20
C GLU A 5 -7.12 6.03 6.90
N ARG A 6 -8.25 5.56 7.43
CA ARG A 6 -8.66 4.18 7.21
C ARG A 6 -8.98 3.94 5.74
N ILE A 7 -9.67 4.88 5.11
CA ILE A 7 -10.03 4.77 3.70
C ILE A 7 -8.78 4.76 2.82
N ARG A 8 -7.83 5.67 3.11
CA ARG A 8 -6.60 5.73 2.33
C ARG A 8 -5.72 4.50 2.54
N GLY A 9 -5.68 4.01 3.77
CA GLY A 9 -4.94 2.79 4.05
C GLY A 9 -5.51 1.59 3.31
N ALA A 10 -6.83 1.48 3.25
CA ALA A 10 -7.48 0.41 2.52
C ALA A 10 -7.22 0.53 1.03
N ALA A 11 -7.27 1.76 0.48
CA ALA A 11 -7.01 1.98 -0.94
C ALA A 11 -5.56 1.65 -1.30
N LEU A 12 -4.63 2.06 -0.46
CA LEU A 12 -3.21 1.73 -0.67
C LEU A 12 -3.00 0.22 -0.63
N GLY A 13 -3.59 -0.45 0.36
CA GLY A 13 -3.47 -1.89 0.49
C GLY A 13 -4.01 -2.62 -0.73
N ARG A 14 -5.15 -2.17 -1.24
CA ARG A 14 -5.74 -2.77 -2.42
C ARG A 14 -4.86 -2.55 -3.65
N ALA A 15 -4.30 -1.35 -3.79
CA ALA A 15 -3.43 -1.04 -4.91
C ALA A 15 -2.17 -1.93 -4.88
N LEU A 16 -1.60 -2.12 -3.70
CA LEU A 16 -0.43 -2.99 -3.55
C LEU A 16 -0.78 -4.44 -3.84
N GLN A 17 -1.93 -4.90 -3.37
CA GLN A 17 -2.37 -6.25 -3.64
C GLN A 17 -2.57 -6.49 -5.14
N GLN A 18 -3.17 -5.55 -5.83
CA GLN A 18 -3.35 -5.65 -7.27
C GLN A 18 -2.02 -5.63 -8.01
N ALA A 19 -1.10 -4.78 -7.57
CA ALA A 19 0.23 -4.73 -8.18
C ALA A 19 0.99 -6.03 -7.99
N ARG A 20 0.81 -6.69 -6.84
CA ARG A 20 1.43 -7.98 -6.59
C ARG A 20 0.88 -9.05 -7.52
N GLY A 21 -0.42 -8.98 -7.79
CA GLY A 21 -1.06 -9.95 -8.68
C GLY A 21 -0.84 -11.38 -8.21
N ARG A 22 -0.26 -12.20 -9.07
CA ARG A 22 -0.03 -13.61 -8.77
C ARG A 22 1.30 -13.91 -8.12
N ARG A 23 2.11 -12.88 -7.87
CA ARG A 23 3.39 -13.10 -7.20
C ARG A 23 3.15 -13.56 -5.78
N SER A 24 4.02 -14.43 -5.29
CA SER A 24 3.94 -14.92 -3.92
C SER A 24 4.07 -13.77 -2.93
N ALA A 25 3.12 -13.66 -2.00
CA ALA A 25 3.21 -12.65 -0.95
C ALA A 25 4.46 -12.85 -0.10
N ALA A 26 4.82 -14.12 0.16
CA ALA A 26 6.03 -14.40 0.94
C ALA A 26 7.28 -13.91 0.22
N GLU A 27 7.36 -14.10 -1.08
CA GLU A 27 8.52 -13.63 -1.85
C GLU A 27 8.58 -12.12 -1.89
N VAL A 28 7.45 -11.47 -2.11
CA VAL A 28 7.42 -10.01 -2.14
C VAL A 28 7.84 -9.45 -0.80
N ALA A 29 7.32 -10.01 0.29
CA ALA A 29 7.70 -9.55 1.63
C ALA A 29 9.19 -9.74 1.87
N LEU A 30 9.72 -10.89 1.49
CA LEU A 30 11.15 -11.18 1.65
C LEU A 30 11.99 -10.17 0.88
N ASN A 31 11.65 -9.91 -0.36
CA ASN A 31 12.41 -8.99 -1.21
C ASN A 31 12.29 -7.55 -0.74
N ALA A 32 11.18 -7.20 -0.10
CA ALA A 32 10.98 -5.85 0.44
C ALA A 32 11.57 -5.69 1.84
N GLY A 33 12.04 -6.78 2.45
CA GLY A 33 12.64 -6.71 3.77
C GLY A 33 11.63 -6.59 4.90
N ILE A 34 10.41 -7.07 4.70
CA ILE A 34 9.37 -7.04 5.72
C ILE A 34 8.83 -8.45 5.96
N SER A 35 8.13 -8.62 7.08
CA SER A 35 7.51 -9.91 7.35
C SER A 35 6.27 -10.10 6.49
N LEU A 36 5.93 -11.37 6.25
CA LEU A 36 4.70 -11.69 5.53
C LEU A 36 3.49 -11.15 6.27
N ASP A 37 3.50 -11.22 7.59
CA ASP A 37 2.39 -10.70 8.40
C ASP A 37 2.21 -9.20 8.16
N THR A 38 3.31 -8.45 8.12
CA THR A 38 3.25 -7.02 7.85
C THR A 38 2.66 -6.75 6.47
N LEU A 39 3.11 -7.49 5.47
CA LEU A 39 2.57 -7.30 4.11
C LEU A 39 1.07 -7.58 4.08
N ARG A 40 0.63 -8.65 4.72
CA ARG A 40 -0.79 -8.99 4.75
C ARG A 40 -1.62 -7.93 5.45
N LYS A 41 -1.08 -7.37 6.54
CA LYS A 41 -1.78 -6.30 7.25
C LYS A 41 -1.91 -5.05 6.38
N ILE A 42 -0.86 -4.72 5.63
CA ILE A 42 -0.90 -3.58 4.73
C ILE A 42 -1.93 -3.82 3.62
N GLU A 43 -1.91 -5.00 3.01
CA GLU A 43 -2.80 -5.28 1.88
C GLU A 43 -4.27 -5.25 2.28
N ARG A 44 -4.60 -5.66 3.49
CA ARG A 44 -6.00 -5.63 3.92
C ARG A 44 -6.40 -4.34 4.61
N GLY A 45 -5.50 -3.35 4.61
CA GLY A 45 -5.81 -2.04 5.14
C GLY A 45 -5.81 -1.95 6.66
N ALA A 46 -5.21 -2.93 7.34
CA ALA A 46 -5.17 -2.94 8.80
C ALA A 46 -4.17 -1.92 9.35
N ILE A 47 -3.27 -1.45 8.51
CA ILE A 47 -2.30 -0.41 8.89
C ILE A 47 -2.67 0.84 8.08
N ALA A 48 -3.16 1.88 8.77
CA ALA A 48 -3.65 3.07 8.09
C ALA A 48 -2.53 3.88 7.46
N THR A 49 -1.39 3.95 8.14
CA THR A 49 -0.27 4.75 7.68
C THR A 49 1.02 3.93 7.74
N PRO A 50 1.23 3.06 6.75
CA PRO A 50 2.49 2.30 6.71
C PRO A 50 3.68 3.24 6.61
N ALA A 51 4.81 2.82 7.15
CA ALA A 51 6.02 3.61 7.08
C ALA A 51 6.40 3.87 5.63
N PHE A 52 6.87 5.09 5.37
CA PHE A 52 7.24 5.48 4.01
C PHE A 52 8.24 4.51 3.38
N PHE A 53 9.28 4.14 4.12
CA PHE A 53 10.32 3.28 3.55
C PHE A 53 9.81 1.88 3.25
N THR A 54 8.81 1.41 4.02
CA THR A 54 8.17 0.13 3.72
C THR A 54 7.42 0.21 2.39
N VAL A 55 6.66 1.28 2.20
CA VAL A 55 5.91 1.47 0.96
C VAL A 55 6.86 1.63 -0.21
N ALA A 56 7.94 2.39 -0.02
CA ALA A 56 8.93 2.60 -1.07
C ALA A 56 9.59 1.27 -1.47
N ALA A 57 9.90 0.41 -0.49
CA ALA A 57 10.49 -0.89 -0.78
C ALA A 57 9.52 -1.77 -1.55
N LEU A 58 8.25 -1.77 -1.17
CA LEU A 58 7.23 -2.54 -1.88
C LEU A 58 7.06 -2.03 -3.30
N ALA A 59 7.04 -0.71 -3.49
CA ALA A 59 6.92 -0.12 -4.82
C ALA A 59 8.07 -0.57 -5.72
N ARG A 60 9.27 -0.61 -5.17
CA ARG A 60 10.44 -1.04 -5.92
C ARG A 60 10.35 -2.51 -6.31
N VAL A 61 9.98 -3.35 -5.35
CA VAL A 61 9.87 -4.80 -5.60
C VAL A 61 8.78 -5.10 -6.61
N LEU A 62 7.66 -4.38 -6.54
CA LEU A 62 6.53 -4.60 -7.44
C LEU A 62 6.64 -3.81 -8.74
N ASP A 63 7.68 -3.00 -8.87
CA ASP A 63 7.90 -2.17 -10.06
C ASP A 63 6.74 -1.22 -10.29
N VAL A 64 6.29 -0.57 -9.23
CA VAL A 64 5.21 0.41 -9.27
C VAL A 64 5.77 1.76 -8.86
N ASP A 65 5.38 2.79 -9.59
CA ASP A 65 5.80 4.15 -9.28
C ASP A 65 5.14 4.65 -8.01
N LEU A 66 5.93 5.25 -7.11
CA LEU A 66 5.40 5.79 -5.86
C LEU A 66 4.33 6.86 -6.10
N ALA A 67 4.51 7.67 -7.13
CA ALA A 67 3.53 8.70 -7.46
C ALA A 67 2.20 8.07 -7.85
N THR A 68 2.24 6.95 -8.57
CA THR A 68 1.03 6.22 -8.92
C THR A 68 0.32 5.70 -7.67
N LEU A 69 1.08 5.13 -6.74
CA LEU A 69 0.49 4.65 -5.49
C LEU A 69 -0.13 5.79 -4.69
N ALA A 70 0.55 6.93 -4.63
CA ALA A 70 0.02 8.09 -3.92
C ALA A 70 -1.28 8.57 -4.56
N THR A 71 -1.34 8.59 -5.89
CA THR A 71 -2.54 9.00 -6.61
C THR A 71 -3.69 8.05 -6.32
N LEU A 72 -3.43 6.74 -6.37
CA LEU A 72 -4.46 5.74 -6.10
C LEU A 72 -4.98 5.86 -4.67
N ALA A 73 -4.09 6.07 -3.72
CA ALA A 73 -4.50 6.21 -2.33
C ALA A 73 -5.33 7.47 -2.11
N HIS A 74 -5.04 8.55 -2.82
CA HIS A 74 -5.76 9.82 -2.68
C HIS A 74 -7.01 9.91 -3.53
N SER A 75 -7.20 9.04 -4.51
CA SER A 75 -8.32 9.14 -5.42
C SER A 75 -9.62 8.66 -4.81
N VAL A 76 -9.59 8.12 -3.59
CA VAL A 76 -10.78 7.69 -2.90
C VAL A 76 -11.07 8.67 -1.77
N GLY A 77 -12.35 8.84 -1.47
CA GLY A 77 -12.74 9.72 -0.40
C GLY A 77 -13.01 11.14 -0.87
N PRO A 78 -13.79 11.87 -0.12
CA PRO A 78 -14.29 13.18 -0.55
C PRO A 78 -13.25 14.27 -0.57
N GLY A 79 -12.13 14.12 0.08
CA GLY A 79 -11.11 15.15 0.13
C GLY A 79 -10.02 15.02 -0.91
N ALA A 80 -10.14 14.08 -1.84
CA ALA A 80 -9.06 13.75 -2.74
C ALA A 80 -8.67 14.89 -3.68
N GLN A 81 -9.60 15.78 -3.96
CA GLN A 81 -9.36 16.86 -4.91
C GLN A 81 -8.74 18.10 -4.28
N VAL A 82 -8.41 18.08 -3.03
CA VAL A 82 -7.85 19.26 -2.38
C VAL A 82 -6.53 19.61 -3.02
N ALA A 83 -6.39 20.86 -3.34
CA ALA A 83 -5.18 21.34 -4.00
C ALA A 83 -3.97 21.31 -3.08
#